data_7e2971078d8a4dbcbcd78bf249eac90a
#
_entry.id   7e2971078d8a4dbcbcd78bf249eac90a
#
_cell.length_a   1.000
_cell.length_b   1.000
_cell.length_c   1.000
_cell.angle_alpha   90.00
_cell.angle_beta   90.00
_cell.angle_gamma   90.00
#
_symmetry.space_group_name_H-M   'P 1'
#
loop_
_entity.id
_entity.type
_entity.pdbx_description
1 polymer ?
#
loop_
_entity_poly.entity_id
_entity_poly.type
_entity_poly.pdbx_seq_one_letter_code
_entity_poly.pdbx_strand_id
1 'polypeptide(L)'
;GVGSGGTGYASGTVTGFGSVVVDGVSIDDRSASVSVEIEPGKTADGDVSLGQRVEVETASDGVAKRIHVLPEVLGAVEAVEAGKLVVAGQGVYINTDASAGPVTVYAGGYASLADVQVGHLVEIHAIVKLDAGTGKPLLQATRIEKKASLAFVRVSSVVADLSTTAKTFKLGALTVDYSAASVVPAARQIANGQRVVVFGPSINNGTLAATLVRITEPKAQGVSAQLGGVVSNYNGAALTFEVNGVTINAKNAVIVPANRSISNGSYVRVKGSYGASGELQAAKVEIRRKGDDDLQFEVTLKGSVASYLSLTSFSVRGVAVDASQARLENCGAGLVNEIYVEVQGNISNNGIVASKISCKLQEPAAAEVELRGSISSIDLLSRSFVLTTATRIVTVRWTDLTSFRNVLLSALLAGSTVKVEGYLQTSEVVIARKVGK
;
A
#
# COMPACT_ATOMS: atom_id res chain seq x y z
N GLY A 1 17.09 27.70 9.45
CA GLY A 1 18.08 26.73 9.12
C GLY A 1 17.71 26.03 7.83
N VAL A 2 18.55 26.13 6.83
CA VAL A 2 18.40 25.46 5.53
C VAL A 2 18.48 23.96 5.78
N GLY A 3 17.36 23.28 5.77
CA GLY A 3 17.33 21.82 5.80
C GLY A 3 18.00 21.29 4.53
N SER A 4 19.10 20.56 4.71
CA SER A 4 19.71 19.80 3.64
C SER A 4 18.67 18.90 3.00
N GLY A 5 18.43 19.04 1.70
CA GLY A 5 17.48 18.27 0.93
C GLY A 5 17.83 16.78 0.89
N GLY A 6 17.49 16.05 1.95
CA GLY A 6 17.60 14.60 2.03
C GLY A 6 16.34 13.94 1.51
N THR A 7 16.50 12.85 0.77
CA THR A 7 15.40 11.94 0.47
C THR A 7 14.83 11.38 1.77
N GLY A 8 13.51 11.38 1.91
CA GLY A 8 12.79 10.78 3.02
C GLY A 8 12.09 9.49 2.58
N TYR A 9 11.61 8.73 3.57
CA TYR A 9 10.81 7.54 3.36
C TYR A 9 9.54 7.59 4.22
N ALA A 10 8.43 7.13 3.65
CA ALA A 10 7.22 6.83 4.40
C ALA A 10 6.86 5.37 4.16
N SER A 11 6.76 4.57 5.19
CA SER A 11 6.37 3.16 5.11
C SER A 11 5.11 2.92 5.92
N GLY A 12 4.13 2.28 5.30
CA GLY A 12 2.86 2.03 5.95
C GLY A 12 1.82 1.40 5.04
N THR A 13 0.57 1.46 5.48
CA THR A 13 -0.58 0.92 4.75
C THR A 13 -1.27 2.01 3.95
N VAL A 14 -1.63 1.72 2.70
CA VAL A 14 -2.45 2.61 1.88
C VAL A 14 -3.86 2.67 2.44
N THR A 15 -4.26 3.84 2.92
CA THR A 15 -5.57 4.11 3.52
C THR A 15 -6.42 5.07 2.71
N GLY A 16 -5.95 5.51 1.55
CA GLY A 16 -6.74 6.38 0.70
C GLY A 16 -6.01 6.86 -0.53
N PHE A 17 -6.75 7.60 -1.33
CA PHE A 17 -6.32 8.13 -2.62
C PHE A 17 -6.80 9.55 -2.84
N GLY A 18 -6.10 10.21 -3.76
CA GLY A 18 -6.36 11.58 -4.15
C GLY A 18 -5.16 12.54 -4.09
N SER A 19 -4.21 12.18 -3.44
CA SER A 19 -2.83 11.80 -3.26
C SER A 19 -2.81 10.43 -2.61
N VAL A 20 -1.70 9.70 -2.71
CA VAL A 20 -1.61 8.46 -1.93
C VAL A 20 -1.66 8.79 -0.44
N VAL A 21 -2.55 8.13 0.27
CA VAL A 21 -2.66 8.28 1.73
C VAL A 21 -2.05 7.06 2.39
N VAL A 22 -0.98 7.27 3.15
CA VAL A 22 -0.28 6.20 3.88
C VAL A 22 -0.46 6.43 5.37
N ASP A 23 -1.13 5.50 6.04
CA ASP A 23 -1.52 5.59 7.45
C ASP A 23 -2.16 6.96 7.81
N GLY A 24 -3.06 7.44 6.96
CA GLY A 24 -3.78 8.70 7.15
C GLY A 24 -2.98 9.97 6.78
N VAL A 25 -1.77 9.84 6.23
CA VAL A 25 -0.98 10.98 5.75
C VAL A 25 -1.00 11.03 4.23
N SER A 26 -1.51 12.12 3.68
CA SER A 26 -1.47 12.40 2.24
C SER A 26 -0.06 12.73 1.78
N ILE A 27 0.39 12.06 0.73
CA ILE A 27 1.68 12.30 0.07
C ILE A 27 1.38 12.58 -1.40
N ASP A 28 1.83 13.72 -1.91
CA ASP A 28 1.65 14.06 -3.32
C ASP A 28 2.38 13.05 -4.21
N ASP A 29 1.62 12.26 -4.97
CA ASP A 29 2.11 11.17 -5.81
C ASP A 29 1.99 11.44 -7.32
N ARG A 30 1.65 12.67 -7.71
CA ARG A 30 1.36 13.03 -9.10
C ARG A 30 2.49 12.74 -10.09
N SER A 31 3.73 12.79 -9.62
CA SER A 31 4.92 12.49 -10.42
C SER A 31 5.63 11.21 -10.01
N ALA A 32 5.04 10.43 -9.09
CA ALA A 32 5.64 9.21 -8.59
C ALA A 32 5.53 8.07 -9.62
N SER A 33 6.57 7.26 -9.70
CA SER A 33 6.48 5.93 -10.30
C SER A 33 6.08 4.91 -9.24
N VAL A 34 5.23 3.95 -9.62
CA VAL A 34 4.83 2.82 -8.76
C VAL A 34 5.54 1.57 -9.25
N SER A 35 6.20 0.85 -8.36
CA SER A 35 6.89 -0.40 -8.70
C SER A 35 6.34 -1.58 -7.91
N VAL A 36 6.17 -2.69 -8.60
CA VAL A 36 5.85 -4.00 -8.05
C VAL A 36 6.94 -4.99 -8.45
N GLU A 37 7.24 -5.95 -7.60
CA GLU A 37 8.22 -6.98 -7.91
C GLU A 37 7.57 -8.09 -8.73
N ILE A 38 8.06 -8.30 -9.96
CA ILE A 38 7.54 -9.29 -10.92
C ILE A 38 8.37 -10.54 -11.03
N GLU A 39 9.64 -10.46 -10.66
CA GLU A 39 10.60 -11.55 -10.50
C GLU A 39 11.52 -11.20 -9.33
N PRO A 40 12.18 -12.16 -8.70
CA PRO A 40 13.14 -11.87 -7.65
C PRO A 40 14.18 -10.82 -8.07
N GLY A 41 14.13 -9.64 -7.44
CA GLY A 41 15.02 -8.53 -7.75
C GLY A 41 14.68 -7.71 -8.99
N LYS A 42 13.60 -8.02 -9.71
CA LYS A 42 13.10 -7.23 -10.85
C LYS A 42 11.76 -6.62 -10.56
N THR A 43 11.60 -5.37 -10.93
CA THR A 43 10.36 -4.60 -10.76
C THR A 43 9.77 -4.20 -12.10
N ALA A 44 8.46 -4.01 -12.12
CA ALA A 44 7.72 -3.39 -13.21
C ALA A 44 6.83 -2.29 -12.66
N ASP A 45 6.31 -1.46 -13.56
CA ASP A 45 5.29 -0.50 -13.22
C ASP A 45 4.02 -1.22 -12.73
N GLY A 46 3.37 -0.66 -11.72
CA GLY A 46 2.18 -1.22 -11.12
C GLY A 46 1.26 -0.14 -10.58
N ASP A 47 0.16 -0.59 -9.99
CA ASP A 47 -0.83 0.27 -9.35
C ASP A 47 -0.81 0.11 -7.84
N VAL A 48 -1.17 1.19 -7.15
CA VAL A 48 -1.38 1.18 -5.71
C VAL A 48 -2.85 0.90 -5.42
N SER A 49 -3.10 -0.01 -4.50
CA SER A 49 -4.45 -0.40 -4.06
C SER A 49 -4.62 -0.23 -2.56
N LEU A 50 -5.87 -0.05 -2.14
CA LEU A 50 -6.23 0.09 -0.73
C LEU A 50 -5.77 -1.13 0.09
N GLY A 51 -5.21 -0.89 1.25
CA GLY A 51 -4.71 -1.93 2.16
C GLY A 51 -3.33 -2.48 1.81
N GLN A 52 -2.74 -2.13 0.67
CA GLN A 52 -1.37 -2.52 0.36
C GLN A 52 -0.37 -1.88 1.33
N ARG A 53 0.69 -2.61 1.64
CA ARG A 53 1.87 -2.07 2.33
C ARG A 53 2.80 -1.48 1.28
N VAL A 54 3.24 -0.26 1.52
CA VAL A 54 4.10 0.47 0.60
C VAL A 54 5.27 1.13 1.33
N GLU A 55 6.35 1.33 0.61
CA GLU A 55 7.41 2.26 0.95
C GLU A 55 7.43 3.38 -0.09
N VAL A 56 7.28 4.62 0.36
CA VAL A 56 7.29 5.80 -0.48
C VAL A 56 8.61 6.53 -0.30
N GLU A 57 9.38 6.66 -1.37
CA GLU A 57 10.53 7.56 -1.40
C GLU A 57 10.04 8.98 -1.68
N THR A 58 10.35 9.91 -0.80
CA THR A 58 9.96 11.31 -0.94
C THR A 58 11.16 12.21 -1.25
N ALA A 59 10.88 13.27 -1.99
CA ALA A 59 11.79 14.41 -2.10
C ALA A 59 11.79 15.23 -0.79
N SER A 60 12.67 16.22 -0.70
CA SER A 60 12.80 17.09 0.47
C SER A 60 11.54 17.89 0.83
N ASP A 61 10.66 18.09 -0.13
CA ASP A 61 9.37 18.79 -0.01
C ASP A 61 8.20 17.86 0.37
N GLY A 62 8.48 16.56 0.55
CA GLY A 62 7.46 15.57 0.86
C GLY A 62 6.68 15.03 -0.34
N VAL A 63 7.05 15.39 -1.56
CA VAL A 63 6.49 14.85 -2.80
C VAL A 63 7.04 13.45 -3.05
N ALA A 64 6.19 12.48 -3.35
CA ALA A 64 6.62 11.13 -3.68
C ALA A 64 7.36 11.09 -5.03
N LYS A 65 8.48 10.38 -5.04
CA LYS A 65 9.25 10.06 -6.25
C LYS A 65 8.96 8.65 -6.72
N ARG A 66 8.95 7.71 -5.80
CA ARG A 66 8.70 6.28 -6.04
C ARG A 66 7.83 5.72 -4.94
N ILE A 67 6.96 4.81 -5.33
CA ILE A 67 6.13 4.02 -4.41
C ILE A 67 6.42 2.55 -4.71
N HIS A 68 6.99 1.85 -3.72
CA HIS A 68 7.27 0.43 -3.81
C HIS A 68 6.17 -0.34 -3.08
N VAL A 69 5.48 -1.21 -3.82
CA VAL A 69 4.48 -2.11 -3.25
C VAL A 69 5.20 -3.33 -2.67
N LEU A 70 5.02 -3.57 -1.37
CA LEU A 70 5.79 -4.56 -0.61
C LEU A 70 4.85 -5.55 0.09
N PRO A 71 4.41 -6.62 -0.58
CA PRO A 71 3.68 -7.70 0.07
C PRO A 71 4.59 -8.43 1.07
N GLU A 72 4.00 -8.95 2.15
CA GLU A 72 4.75 -9.79 3.09
C GLU A 72 4.86 -11.23 2.59
N VAL A 73 3.78 -11.78 2.02
CA VAL A 73 3.74 -13.16 1.54
C VAL A 73 3.05 -13.26 0.18
N LEU A 74 3.67 -14.01 -0.70
CA LEU A 74 3.05 -14.56 -1.92
C LEU A 74 3.13 -16.07 -1.83
N GLY A 75 2.01 -16.77 -1.76
CA GLY A 75 2.01 -18.22 -1.60
C GLY A 75 0.63 -18.86 -1.65
N ALA A 76 0.59 -20.16 -1.49
CA ALA A 76 -0.65 -20.92 -1.37
C ALA A 76 -1.15 -20.90 0.08
N VAL A 77 -2.47 -20.83 0.25
CA VAL A 77 -3.13 -20.99 1.55
C VAL A 77 -2.98 -22.45 1.99
N GLU A 78 -2.40 -22.68 3.17
CA GLU A 78 -2.17 -24.00 3.76
C GLU A 78 -3.28 -24.39 4.74
N ALA A 79 -3.83 -23.41 5.48
CA ALA A 79 -4.93 -23.60 6.41
C ALA A 79 -5.78 -22.34 6.52
N VAL A 80 -7.07 -22.53 6.83
CA VAL A 80 -8.03 -21.48 7.16
C VAL A 80 -8.63 -21.83 8.51
N GLU A 81 -8.46 -20.92 9.46
CA GLU A 81 -8.95 -21.05 10.83
C GLU A 81 -9.83 -19.83 11.18
N ALA A 82 -10.51 -19.86 12.32
CA ALA A 82 -11.29 -18.72 12.76
C ALA A 82 -10.38 -17.48 12.96
N GLY A 83 -10.58 -16.44 12.10
CA GLY A 83 -9.82 -15.19 12.14
C GLY A 83 -8.35 -15.29 11.72
N LYS A 84 -7.93 -16.41 11.11
CA LYS A 84 -6.52 -16.65 10.77
C LYS A 84 -6.36 -17.48 9.51
N LEU A 85 -5.31 -17.21 8.76
CA LEU A 85 -4.79 -18.04 7.66
C LEU A 85 -3.39 -18.54 8.00
N VAL A 86 -3.01 -19.66 7.36
CA VAL A 86 -1.58 -20.04 7.24
C VAL A 86 -1.22 -19.99 5.76
N VAL A 87 -0.20 -19.22 5.43
CA VAL A 87 0.30 -19.06 4.06
C VAL A 87 1.83 -19.14 4.10
N ALA A 88 2.40 -20.06 3.34
CA ALA A 88 3.85 -20.28 3.29
C ALA A 88 4.49 -20.38 4.68
N GLY A 89 3.87 -21.15 5.58
CA GLY A 89 4.33 -21.34 6.96
C GLY A 89 4.17 -20.12 7.88
N GLN A 90 3.50 -19.05 7.41
CA GLN A 90 3.27 -17.84 8.20
C GLN A 90 1.84 -17.78 8.71
N GLY A 91 1.67 -17.48 10.00
CA GLY A 91 0.36 -17.18 10.58
C GLY A 91 -0.08 -15.74 10.22
N VAL A 92 -1.21 -15.62 9.52
CA VAL A 92 -1.78 -14.36 9.05
C VAL A 92 -3.11 -14.13 9.74
N TYR A 93 -3.20 -13.13 10.59
CA TYR A 93 -4.39 -12.79 11.38
C TYR A 93 -5.22 -11.72 10.68
N ILE A 94 -6.53 -11.93 10.68
CA ILE A 94 -7.49 -10.98 10.16
C ILE A 94 -7.72 -9.88 11.19
N ASN A 95 -7.64 -8.63 10.78
CA ASN A 95 -7.99 -7.50 11.61
C ASN A 95 -9.37 -6.95 11.25
N THR A 96 -10.30 -6.97 12.19
CA THR A 96 -11.63 -6.37 12.08
C THR A 96 -11.80 -5.16 13.01
N ASP A 97 -10.79 -4.83 13.82
CA ASP A 97 -10.81 -3.73 14.78
C ASP A 97 -9.93 -2.58 14.28
N ALA A 98 -10.56 -1.50 13.84
CA ALA A 98 -9.87 -0.29 13.36
C ALA A 98 -8.96 0.36 14.42
N SER A 99 -9.16 0.08 15.71
CA SER A 99 -8.28 0.58 16.77
C SER A 99 -6.94 -0.16 16.85
N ALA A 100 -6.88 -1.39 16.31
CA ALA A 100 -5.67 -2.20 16.24
C ALA A 100 -4.84 -1.95 14.97
N GLY A 101 -5.32 -1.10 14.09
CA GLY A 101 -4.70 -0.79 12.80
C GLY A 101 -5.69 -0.86 11.64
N PRO A 102 -5.23 -0.73 10.40
CA PRO A 102 -6.09 -0.86 9.23
C PRO A 102 -6.86 -2.18 9.22
N VAL A 103 -8.16 -2.12 8.98
CA VAL A 103 -9.01 -3.30 8.83
C VAL A 103 -8.58 -4.05 7.55
N THR A 104 -8.58 -5.38 7.61
CA THR A 104 -8.18 -6.21 6.47
C THR A 104 -9.09 -6.00 5.26
N VAL A 105 -8.48 -5.66 4.13
CA VAL A 105 -9.14 -5.50 2.82
C VAL A 105 -9.07 -6.83 2.08
N TYR A 106 -10.16 -7.22 1.44
CA TYR A 106 -10.21 -8.39 0.56
C TYR A 106 -10.26 -7.97 -0.90
N ALA A 107 -9.61 -8.73 -1.77
CA ALA A 107 -9.53 -8.44 -3.20
C ALA A 107 -9.38 -9.70 -4.06
N GLY A 108 -9.37 -9.53 -5.38
CA GLY A 108 -9.24 -10.66 -6.31
C GLY A 108 -10.46 -11.59 -6.33
N GLY A 109 -11.65 -11.06 -6.00
CA GLY A 109 -12.90 -11.80 -5.94
C GLY A 109 -13.27 -12.31 -4.53
N TYR A 110 -12.44 -12.04 -3.53
CA TYR A 110 -12.81 -12.29 -2.14
C TYR A 110 -13.65 -11.14 -1.58
N ALA A 111 -14.65 -11.47 -0.78
CA ALA A 111 -15.46 -10.55 0.02
C ALA A 111 -15.14 -10.64 1.52
N SER A 112 -14.69 -11.81 1.96
CA SER A 112 -14.44 -12.11 3.37
C SER A 112 -13.49 -13.29 3.52
N LEU A 113 -13.13 -13.62 4.76
CA LEU A 113 -12.36 -14.82 5.08
C LEU A 113 -13.07 -16.11 4.64
N ALA A 114 -14.42 -16.12 4.60
CA ALA A 114 -15.20 -17.28 4.19
C ALA A 114 -14.98 -17.70 2.73
N ASP A 115 -14.51 -16.80 1.88
CA ASP A 115 -14.22 -17.06 0.47
C ASP A 115 -12.83 -17.67 0.26
N VAL A 116 -11.99 -17.62 1.29
CA VAL A 116 -10.62 -18.13 1.20
C VAL A 116 -10.62 -19.64 1.45
N GLN A 117 -9.95 -20.40 0.57
CA GLN A 117 -9.86 -21.86 0.67
C GLN A 117 -8.40 -22.31 0.63
N VAL A 118 -8.13 -23.45 1.24
CA VAL A 118 -6.84 -24.13 1.13
C VAL A 118 -6.50 -24.36 -0.35
N GLY A 119 -5.26 -24.07 -0.72
CA GLY A 119 -4.77 -24.17 -2.08
C GLY A 119 -4.98 -22.91 -2.93
N HIS A 120 -5.79 -21.93 -2.50
CA HIS A 120 -5.85 -20.66 -3.18
C HIS A 120 -4.49 -19.95 -3.14
N LEU A 121 -4.11 -19.34 -4.25
CA LEU A 121 -2.91 -18.50 -4.34
C LEU A 121 -3.25 -17.09 -3.90
N VAL A 122 -2.46 -16.53 -2.99
CA VAL A 122 -2.75 -15.22 -2.40
C VAL A 122 -1.52 -14.32 -2.33
N GLU A 123 -1.79 -13.03 -2.42
CA GLU A 123 -0.87 -11.96 -2.05
C GLU A 123 -1.35 -11.36 -0.73
N ILE A 124 -0.48 -11.35 0.26
CA ILE A 124 -0.75 -10.86 1.61
C ILE A 124 0.07 -9.60 1.87
N HIS A 125 -0.61 -8.52 2.19
CA HIS A 125 -0.02 -7.34 2.82
C HIS A 125 -0.37 -7.36 4.30
N ALA A 126 0.61 -7.11 5.16
CA ALA A 126 0.42 -7.23 6.59
C ALA A 126 1.34 -6.30 7.39
N ILE A 127 0.92 -6.03 8.61
CA ILE A 127 1.74 -5.44 9.65
C ILE A 127 2.39 -6.58 10.42
N VAL A 128 3.69 -6.48 10.67
CA VAL A 128 4.41 -7.43 11.52
C VAL A 128 4.25 -6.99 12.96
N LYS A 129 3.80 -7.91 13.82
CA LYS A 129 3.77 -7.74 15.27
C LYS A 129 4.30 -9.00 15.95
N LEU A 130 4.59 -8.95 17.23
CA LEU A 130 4.97 -10.14 17.98
C LEU A 130 3.77 -10.72 18.73
N ASP A 131 3.69 -12.03 18.74
CA ASP A 131 2.77 -12.75 19.62
C ASP A 131 3.18 -12.55 21.07
N ALA A 132 2.24 -12.08 21.89
CA ALA A 132 2.51 -11.74 23.28
C ALA A 132 2.87 -12.95 24.15
N GLY A 133 2.45 -14.15 23.78
CA GLY A 133 2.72 -15.39 24.52
C GLY A 133 3.99 -16.09 24.10
N THR A 134 4.34 -16.03 22.82
CA THR A 134 5.48 -16.80 22.25
C THR A 134 6.64 -15.92 21.81
N GLY A 135 6.46 -14.61 21.71
CA GLY A 135 7.45 -13.67 21.17
C GLY A 135 7.75 -13.87 19.68
N LYS A 136 7.00 -14.73 18.98
CA LYS A 136 7.20 -15.01 17.57
C LYS A 136 6.54 -13.96 16.69
N PRO A 137 7.09 -13.66 15.50
CA PRO A 137 6.45 -12.78 14.55
C PRO A 137 5.09 -13.31 14.10
N LEU A 138 4.10 -12.42 14.08
CA LEU A 138 2.76 -12.62 13.53
C LEU A 138 2.49 -11.59 12.46
N LEU A 139 1.71 -11.95 11.46
CA LEU A 139 1.26 -11.05 10.42
C LEU A 139 -0.20 -10.64 10.70
N GLN A 140 -0.44 -9.34 10.85
CA GLN A 140 -1.79 -8.78 10.88
C GLN A 140 -2.13 -8.27 9.47
N ALA A 141 -3.01 -8.97 8.77
CA ALA A 141 -3.33 -8.67 7.40
C ALA A 141 -3.96 -7.27 7.24
N THR A 142 -3.44 -6.51 6.30
CA THR A 142 -4.04 -5.26 5.82
C THR A 142 -4.72 -5.45 4.47
N ARG A 143 -4.28 -6.44 3.67
CA ARG A 143 -4.91 -6.84 2.41
C ARG A 143 -4.65 -8.31 2.11
N ILE A 144 -5.68 -9.01 1.67
CA ILE A 144 -5.62 -10.38 1.17
C ILE A 144 -6.20 -10.38 -0.23
N GLU A 145 -5.39 -10.68 -1.22
CA GLU A 145 -5.81 -10.69 -2.62
C GLU A 145 -5.63 -12.08 -3.23
N LYS A 146 -6.70 -12.62 -3.80
CA LYS A 146 -6.61 -13.86 -4.59
C LYS A 146 -5.89 -13.59 -5.91
N LYS A 147 -4.93 -14.45 -6.23
CA LYS A 147 -4.19 -14.43 -7.48
C LYS A 147 -4.57 -15.63 -8.35
N ALA A 148 -4.64 -15.43 -9.64
CA ALA A 148 -4.86 -16.53 -10.59
C ALA A 148 -3.62 -17.42 -10.73
N SER A 149 -2.44 -16.84 -10.63
CA SER A 149 -1.14 -17.50 -10.64
C SER A 149 -0.11 -16.71 -9.87
N LEU A 150 0.96 -17.35 -9.45
CA LEU A 150 2.14 -16.73 -8.85
C LEU A 150 3.37 -17.13 -9.67
N ALA A 151 4.19 -16.16 -10.05
CA ALA A 151 5.47 -16.41 -10.71
C ALA A 151 6.52 -17.00 -9.76
N PHE A 152 6.37 -16.72 -8.46
CA PHE A 152 7.27 -17.16 -7.38
C PHE A 152 6.54 -17.14 -6.04
N VAL A 153 7.08 -17.88 -5.09
CA VAL A 153 6.77 -17.73 -3.65
C VAL A 153 7.67 -16.64 -3.08
N ARG A 154 7.10 -15.76 -2.28
CA ARG A 154 7.82 -14.70 -1.55
C ARG A 154 7.42 -14.74 -0.09
N VAL A 155 8.39 -14.70 0.81
CA VAL A 155 8.15 -14.61 2.26
C VAL A 155 9.10 -13.59 2.87
N SER A 156 8.54 -12.60 3.56
CA SER A 156 9.28 -11.65 4.39
C SER A 156 9.08 -12.02 5.86
N SER A 157 10.15 -12.37 6.57
CA SER A 157 10.08 -12.72 7.99
C SER A 157 11.48 -12.65 8.65
N VAL A 158 11.58 -13.10 9.89
CA VAL A 158 12.80 -13.08 10.70
C VAL A 158 13.41 -14.48 10.72
N VAL A 159 14.73 -14.55 10.45
CA VAL A 159 15.51 -15.79 10.46
C VAL A 159 15.56 -16.39 11.86
N ALA A 160 15.24 -17.67 11.95
CA ALA A 160 15.40 -18.50 13.13
C ALA A 160 16.01 -19.86 12.76
N ASP A 161 16.57 -20.55 13.72
CA ASP A 161 17.12 -21.90 13.60
C ASP A 161 18.09 -22.05 12.41
N LEU A 162 18.99 -21.07 12.24
CA LEU A 162 19.97 -21.08 11.16
C LEU A 162 20.96 -22.24 11.33
N SER A 163 21.07 -23.06 10.29
CA SER A 163 22.14 -24.07 10.14
C SER A 163 23.04 -23.71 8.96
N THR A 164 24.24 -23.26 9.25
CA THR A 164 25.24 -22.94 8.20
C THR A 164 25.81 -24.20 7.53
N THR A 165 25.79 -25.34 8.22
CA THR A 165 26.20 -26.62 7.68
C THR A 165 25.18 -27.20 6.72
N ALA A 166 23.91 -27.26 7.14
CA ALA A 166 22.80 -27.74 6.29
C ALA A 166 22.34 -26.71 5.25
N LYS A 167 22.79 -25.45 5.35
CA LYS A 167 22.34 -24.33 4.52
C LYS A 167 20.82 -24.12 4.59
N THR A 168 20.28 -24.22 5.80
CA THR A 168 18.84 -24.02 6.05
C THR A 168 18.60 -23.04 7.19
N PHE A 169 17.43 -22.44 7.21
CA PHE A 169 16.88 -21.67 8.33
C PHE A 169 15.35 -21.76 8.34
N LYS A 170 14.74 -21.25 9.40
CA LYS A 170 13.28 -21.15 9.53
C LYS A 170 12.81 -19.71 9.33
N LEU A 171 11.66 -19.58 8.67
CA LEU A 171 10.81 -18.38 8.67
C LEU A 171 9.43 -18.82 9.20
N GLY A 172 9.13 -18.57 10.47
CA GLY A 172 7.96 -19.15 11.10
C GLY A 172 8.01 -20.69 11.03
N ALA A 173 6.99 -21.33 10.45
CA ALA A 173 6.97 -22.78 10.23
C ALA A 173 7.69 -23.21 8.93
N LEU A 174 7.95 -22.29 8.01
CA LEU A 174 8.62 -22.57 6.73
C LEU A 174 10.09 -22.91 6.93
N THR A 175 10.55 -24.00 6.36
CA THR A 175 11.99 -24.27 6.17
C THR A 175 12.46 -23.60 4.87
N VAL A 176 13.55 -22.89 4.93
CA VAL A 176 14.21 -22.31 3.75
C VAL A 176 15.52 -23.02 3.52
N ASP A 177 15.66 -23.67 2.38
CA ASP A 177 16.95 -24.19 1.89
C ASP A 177 17.58 -23.12 1.00
N TYR A 178 18.71 -22.55 1.44
CA TYR A 178 19.42 -21.50 0.73
C TYR A 178 20.71 -21.98 0.07
N SER A 179 20.92 -23.30 -0.04
CA SER A 179 22.14 -23.89 -0.57
C SER A 179 22.47 -23.44 -2.00
N ALA A 180 21.45 -23.18 -2.82
CA ALA A 180 21.58 -22.68 -4.20
C ALA A 180 21.18 -21.21 -4.37
N ALA A 181 20.84 -20.51 -3.28
CA ALA A 181 20.34 -19.15 -3.35
C ALA A 181 21.45 -18.11 -3.51
N SER A 182 21.17 -17.05 -4.26
CA SER A 182 21.93 -15.81 -4.15
C SER A 182 21.56 -15.08 -2.86
N VAL A 183 22.56 -14.59 -2.12
CA VAL A 183 22.34 -13.76 -0.92
C VAL A 183 22.69 -12.31 -1.23
N VAL A 184 21.79 -11.39 -0.95
CA VAL A 184 21.96 -9.95 -1.25
C VAL A 184 21.76 -9.15 0.05
N PRO A 185 22.67 -8.21 0.37
CA PRO A 185 23.94 -7.90 -0.29
C PRO A 185 24.97 -9.03 -0.15
N ALA A 186 25.79 -9.24 -1.18
CA ALA A 186 26.76 -10.35 -1.21
C ALA A 186 27.80 -10.32 -0.08
N ALA A 187 28.07 -9.14 0.49
CA ALA A 187 29.00 -8.96 1.61
C ALA A 187 28.39 -9.33 2.98
N ARG A 188 27.09 -9.61 3.04
CA ARG A 188 26.38 -9.95 4.28
C ARG A 188 26.22 -11.46 4.42
N GLN A 189 26.26 -11.92 5.64
CA GLN A 189 25.93 -13.29 6.01
C GLN A 189 24.57 -13.33 6.68
N ILE A 190 23.83 -14.41 6.41
CA ILE A 190 22.55 -14.67 7.07
C ILE A 190 22.83 -14.99 8.54
N ALA A 191 22.04 -14.41 9.44
CA ALA A 191 22.14 -14.66 10.88
C ALA A 191 20.74 -14.72 11.51
N ASN A 192 20.61 -15.46 12.63
CA ASN A 192 19.38 -15.48 13.42
C ASN A 192 19.00 -14.07 13.88
N GLY A 193 17.70 -13.76 13.84
CA GLY A 193 17.16 -12.45 14.20
C GLY A 193 17.18 -11.41 13.06
N GLN A 194 17.82 -11.69 11.93
CA GLN A 194 17.77 -10.81 10.76
C GLN A 194 16.43 -10.91 10.05
N ARG A 195 15.90 -9.76 9.61
CA ARG A 195 14.78 -9.74 8.69
C ARG A 195 15.30 -9.99 7.27
N VAL A 196 14.65 -10.92 6.59
CA VAL A 196 14.97 -11.28 5.20
C VAL A 196 13.70 -11.35 4.36
N VAL A 197 13.88 -11.22 3.05
CA VAL A 197 12.88 -11.59 2.05
C VAL A 197 13.44 -12.73 1.23
N VAL A 198 12.73 -13.86 1.20
CA VAL A 198 13.14 -15.03 0.42
C VAL A 198 12.22 -15.24 -0.75
N PHE A 199 12.78 -15.74 -1.83
CA PHE A 199 12.09 -16.07 -3.07
C PHE A 199 12.46 -17.48 -3.50
N GLY A 200 11.50 -18.18 -4.05
CA GLY A 200 11.69 -19.49 -4.66
C GLY A 200 10.49 -19.90 -5.52
N PRO A 201 10.61 -20.97 -6.32
CA PRO A 201 9.57 -21.35 -7.29
C PRO A 201 8.33 -21.95 -6.62
N SER A 202 8.50 -22.74 -5.58
CA SER A 202 7.41 -23.46 -4.89
C SER A 202 7.85 -23.98 -3.54
N ILE A 203 6.87 -24.28 -2.69
CA ILE A 203 7.07 -24.96 -1.40
C ILE A 203 6.74 -26.43 -1.57
N ASN A 204 7.66 -27.30 -1.17
CA ASN A 204 7.48 -28.75 -1.17
C ASN A 204 7.74 -29.31 0.24
N ASN A 205 6.74 -30.01 0.80
CA ASN A 205 6.82 -30.56 2.15
C ASN A 205 7.29 -29.56 3.22
N GLY A 206 6.74 -28.33 3.19
CA GLY A 206 7.10 -27.28 4.13
C GLY A 206 8.49 -26.66 3.92
N THR A 207 9.16 -26.95 2.80
CA THR A 207 10.47 -26.42 2.46
C THR A 207 10.42 -25.60 1.16
N LEU A 208 10.97 -24.40 1.21
CA LEU A 208 11.21 -23.54 0.06
C LEU A 208 12.68 -23.66 -0.35
N ALA A 209 12.94 -24.18 -1.55
CA ALA A 209 14.26 -24.09 -2.18
C ALA A 209 14.45 -22.64 -2.69
N ALA A 210 15.14 -21.82 -1.91
CA ALA A 210 15.29 -20.41 -2.23
C ALA A 210 16.21 -20.19 -3.43
N THR A 211 15.81 -19.27 -4.29
CA THR A 211 16.64 -18.75 -5.40
C THR A 211 17.34 -17.43 -5.02
N LEU A 212 16.69 -16.66 -4.14
CA LEU A 212 17.23 -15.40 -3.63
C LEU A 212 16.86 -15.25 -2.15
N VAL A 213 17.85 -14.83 -1.36
CA VAL A 213 17.68 -14.34 0.01
C VAL A 213 18.16 -12.90 0.05
N ARG A 214 17.24 -11.97 0.30
CA ARG A 214 17.55 -10.55 0.45
C ARG A 214 17.51 -10.18 1.92
N ILE A 215 18.64 -9.78 2.48
CA ILE A 215 18.74 -9.29 3.86
C ILE A 215 18.26 -7.85 3.88
N THR A 216 17.28 -7.54 4.75
CA THR A 216 16.79 -6.18 4.92
C THR A 216 17.85 -5.37 5.66
N GLU A 217 18.26 -4.25 5.07
CA GLU A 217 19.21 -3.34 5.67
C GLU A 217 18.50 -2.06 6.17
N PRO A 218 18.98 -1.49 7.28
CA PRO A 218 18.50 -0.19 7.74
C PRO A 218 18.86 0.89 6.72
N LYS A 219 18.09 1.96 6.71
CA LYS A 219 18.39 3.15 5.89
C LYS A 219 19.61 3.86 6.44
N ALA A 220 20.24 4.66 5.60
CA ALA A 220 21.44 5.42 6.00
C ALA A 220 21.16 6.42 7.13
N GLN A 221 22.18 6.67 7.95
CA GLN A 221 22.10 7.68 9.01
C GLN A 221 21.65 9.04 8.48
N GLY A 222 20.76 9.70 9.23
CA GLY A 222 20.23 11.02 8.90
C GLY A 222 19.05 11.00 7.93
N VAL A 223 18.73 9.86 7.34
CA VAL A 223 17.55 9.73 6.47
C VAL A 223 16.29 9.89 7.29
N SER A 224 15.42 10.83 6.88
CA SER A 224 14.13 11.05 7.49
C SER A 224 13.16 9.93 7.15
N ALA A 225 12.38 9.46 8.13
CA ALA A 225 11.41 8.42 7.91
C ALA A 225 10.11 8.64 8.70
N GLN A 226 9.01 8.17 8.13
CA GLN A 226 7.74 7.97 8.79
C GLN A 226 7.36 6.49 8.69
N LEU A 227 7.07 5.86 9.81
CA LEU A 227 6.68 4.46 9.89
C LEU A 227 5.32 4.32 10.57
N GLY A 228 4.42 3.53 10.00
CA GLY A 228 3.16 3.13 10.62
C GLY A 228 3.13 1.64 10.90
N GLY A 229 2.71 1.25 12.10
CA GLY A 229 2.59 -0.15 12.49
C GLY A 229 2.27 -0.38 13.96
N VAL A 230 2.42 -1.60 14.40
CA VAL A 230 2.11 -2.04 15.77
C VAL A 230 3.38 -2.12 16.61
N VAL A 231 3.31 -1.58 17.82
CA VAL A 231 4.41 -1.63 18.79
C VAL A 231 4.65 -3.06 19.27
N SER A 232 5.89 -3.48 19.23
CA SER A 232 6.40 -4.73 19.80
C SER A 232 7.66 -4.45 20.63
N ASN A 233 8.04 -5.35 21.53
CA ASN A 233 9.26 -5.29 22.33
C ASN A 233 9.44 -3.95 23.06
N TYR A 234 8.35 -3.38 23.59
CA TYR A 234 8.43 -2.13 24.32
C TYR A 234 9.26 -2.26 25.61
N ASN A 235 10.30 -1.46 25.70
CA ASN A 235 11.12 -1.28 26.90
C ASN A 235 10.86 0.11 27.49
N GLY A 236 10.08 0.16 28.57
CA GLY A 236 9.70 1.43 29.20
C GLY A 236 10.85 2.17 29.89
N ALA A 237 11.92 1.44 30.32
CA ALA A 237 13.07 2.06 30.95
C ALA A 237 13.98 2.76 29.91
N ALA A 238 14.15 2.16 28.76
CA ALA A 238 14.95 2.71 27.68
C ALA A 238 14.14 3.59 26.71
N LEU A 239 12.80 3.55 26.79
CA LEU A 239 11.88 4.15 25.83
C LEU A 239 12.16 3.70 24.39
N THR A 240 12.38 2.40 24.22
CA THR A 240 12.60 1.77 22.93
C THR A 240 11.50 0.76 22.63
N PHE A 241 11.23 0.53 21.36
CA PHE A 241 10.29 -0.47 20.88
C PHE A 241 10.57 -0.80 19.42
N GLU A 242 9.84 -1.75 18.85
CA GLU A 242 9.93 -2.09 17.44
C GLU A 242 8.61 -1.78 16.72
N VAL A 243 8.73 -1.35 15.47
CA VAL A 243 7.65 -1.21 14.50
C VAL A 243 8.09 -1.85 13.19
N ASN A 244 7.39 -2.90 12.75
CA ASN A 244 7.72 -3.65 11.53
C ASN A 244 9.21 -4.10 11.47
N GLY A 245 9.78 -4.49 12.60
CA GLY A 245 11.19 -4.92 12.70
C GLY A 245 12.22 -3.78 12.72
N VAL A 246 11.78 -2.52 12.72
CA VAL A 246 12.66 -1.36 12.92
C VAL A 246 12.65 -0.98 14.39
N THR A 247 13.83 -0.92 15.00
CA THR A 247 13.99 -0.42 16.37
C THR A 247 13.75 1.08 16.41
N ILE A 248 12.87 1.52 17.29
CA ILE A 248 12.53 2.93 17.53
C ILE A 248 13.11 3.36 18.87
N ASN A 249 13.84 4.46 18.88
CA ASN A 249 14.27 5.15 20.09
C ASN A 249 13.40 6.38 20.30
N ALA A 250 12.52 6.33 21.29
CA ALA A 250 11.56 7.40 21.56
C ALA A 250 11.96 8.26 22.78
N LYS A 251 13.20 8.17 23.27
CA LYS A 251 13.65 8.87 24.46
C LYS A 251 13.41 10.39 24.41
N ASN A 252 13.53 10.98 23.24
CA ASN A 252 13.37 12.41 23.02
C ASN A 252 12.13 12.74 22.19
N ALA A 253 11.24 11.77 21.97
CA ALA A 253 10.08 11.95 21.14
C ALA A 253 8.95 12.70 21.86
N VAL A 254 8.21 13.50 21.10
CA VAL A 254 6.92 14.01 21.52
C VAL A 254 5.87 12.90 21.34
N ILE A 255 5.22 12.50 22.43
CA ILE A 255 4.15 11.49 22.40
C ILE A 255 2.81 12.22 22.26
N VAL A 256 1.99 11.78 21.29
CA VAL A 256 0.66 12.36 21.02
C VAL A 256 -0.40 11.24 21.06
N PRO A 257 -1.49 11.42 21.78
CA PRO A 257 -1.76 12.49 22.76
C PRO A 257 -0.88 12.36 24.01
N ALA A 258 -0.58 13.51 24.63
CA ALA A 258 0.36 13.58 25.77
C ALA A 258 -0.07 12.78 27.02
N ASN A 259 -1.35 12.45 27.13
CA ASN A 259 -1.90 11.66 28.24
C ASN A 259 -1.87 10.14 27.99
N ARG A 260 -1.22 9.68 26.92
CA ARG A 260 -1.10 8.27 26.59
C ARG A 260 0.34 7.79 26.70
N SER A 261 0.47 6.53 27.04
CA SER A 261 1.75 5.83 27.08
C SER A 261 1.84 4.78 25.96
N ILE A 262 3.04 4.60 25.45
CA ILE A 262 3.35 3.55 24.48
C ILE A 262 3.25 2.20 25.20
N SER A 263 2.67 1.21 24.52
CA SER A 263 2.60 -0.17 25.03
C SER A 263 2.57 -1.15 23.85
N ASN A 264 2.97 -2.40 24.11
CA ASN A 264 2.88 -3.47 23.11
C ASN A 264 1.42 -3.60 22.60
N GLY A 265 1.29 -3.78 21.28
CA GLY A 265 0.00 -3.87 20.60
C GLY A 265 -0.63 -2.52 20.23
N SER A 266 -0.09 -1.38 20.70
CA SER A 266 -0.54 -0.06 20.27
C SER A 266 -0.22 0.15 18.80
N TYR A 267 -1.18 0.67 18.03
CA TYR A 267 -0.89 1.15 16.69
C TYR A 267 -0.33 2.56 16.73
N VAL A 268 0.81 2.77 16.08
CA VAL A 268 1.53 4.04 16.12
C VAL A 268 1.94 4.50 14.74
N ARG A 269 2.11 5.81 14.61
CA ARG A 269 2.83 6.46 13.52
C ARG A 269 4.01 7.21 14.11
N VAL A 270 5.21 6.85 13.65
CA VAL A 270 6.47 7.38 14.15
C VAL A 270 7.12 8.23 13.09
N LYS A 271 7.53 9.45 13.43
CA LYS A 271 8.37 10.31 12.59
C LYS A 271 9.72 10.49 13.25
N GLY A 272 10.79 10.41 12.46
CA GLY A 272 12.15 10.60 12.96
C GLY A 272 13.19 10.53 11.86
N SER A 273 14.42 10.27 12.25
CA SER A 273 15.55 10.04 11.35
C SER A 273 16.37 8.85 11.81
N TYR A 274 16.95 8.13 10.87
CA TYR A 274 17.78 6.97 11.18
C TYR A 274 19.09 7.38 11.86
N GLY A 275 19.42 6.69 12.96
CA GLY A 275 20.70 6.79 13.66
C GLY A 275 21.81 5.95 13.04
N ALA A 276 23.01 6.04 13.60
CA ALA A 276 24.19 5.33 13.08
C ALA A 276 24.10 3.80 13.23
N SER A 277 23.38 3.31 14.23
CA SER A 277 23.15 1.88 14.49
C SER A 277 21.92 1.32 13.75
N GLY A 278 21.26 2.13 12.92
CA GLY A 278 20.12 1.70 12.10
C GLY A 278 18.77 1.78 12.82
N GLU A 279 18.73 2.25 14.06
CA GLU A 279 17.51 2.57 14.76
C GLU A 279 16.90 3.89 14.26
N LEU A 280 15.58 4.04 14.35
CA LEU A 280 14.91 5.30 14.08
C LEU A 280 14.86 6.14 15.37
N GLN A 281 15.54 7.28 15.36
CA GLN A 281 15.45 8.29 16.41
C GLN A 281 14.13 9.05 16.24
N ALA A 282 13.14 8.72 17.04
CA ALA A 282 11.83 9.31 16.91
C ALA A 282 11.83 10.77 17.42
N ALA A 283 11.31 11.67 16.61
CA ALA A 283 10.97 13.02 16.99
C ALA A 283 9.52 13.10 17.48
N LYS A 284 8.63 12.26 16.92
CA LYS A 284 7.22 12.21 17.27
C LYS A 284 6.69 10.78 17.20
N VAL A 285 5.88 10.39 18.16
CA VAL A 285 5.11 9.15 18.19
C VAL A 285 3.64 9.49 18.38
N GLU A 286 2.81 9.17 17.40
CA GLU A 286 1.36 9.32 17.48
C GLU A 286 0.74 7.96 17.78
N ILE A 287 0.07 7.85 18.94
CA ILE A 287 -0.58 6.61 19.39
C ILE A 287 -2.05 6.67 19.00
N ARG A 288 -2.55 5.63 18.31
CA ARG A 288 -3.94 5.52 17.89
C ARG A 288 -4.70 4.53 18.77
N ARG A 289 -5.95 4.85 19.12
CA ARG A 289 -6.84 3.99 19.92
C ARG A 289 -8.29 4.17 19.52
N LYS A 290 -9.09 3.14 19.85
CA LYS A 290 -10.55 3.15 19.72
C LYS A 290 -11.16 4.31 20.51
N GLY A 291 -12.07 5.08 19.90
CA GLY A 291 -12.79 6.19 20.53
C GLY A 291 -12.12 7.56 20.39
N ASP A 292 -11.03 7.68 19.67
CA ASP A 292 -10.47 8.97 19.27
C ASP A 292 -11.17 9.40 17.97
N ASP A 293 -12.14 10.30 18.08
CA ASP A 293 -12.92 10.80 16.94
C ASP A 293 -12.03 11.42 15.84
N ASP A 294 -10.87 11.99 16.24
CA ASP A 294 -9.89 12.59 15.33
C ASP A 294 -8.87 11.58 14.77
N LEU A 295 -8.89 10.31 15.24
CA LEU A 295 -7.87 9.30 14.92
C LEU A 295 -8.46 7.97 14.46
N GLN A 296 -9.73 7.92 14.12
CA GLN A 296 -10.28 6.75 13.42
C GLN A 296 -9.51 6.56 12.11
N PHE A 297 -9.30 5.30 11.73
CA PHE A 297 -8.77 5.00 10.40
C PHE A 297 -9.86 5.30 9.38
N GLU A 298 -10.17 6.59 9.23
CA GLU A 298 -10.98 7.05 8.15
C GLU A 298 -10.20 6.87 6.86
N VAL A 299 -10.79 6.12 5.97
CA VAL A 299 -10.33 6.06 4.59
C VAL A 299 -10.79 7.32 3.92
N THR A 300 -9.87 8.00 3.24
CA THR A 300 -10.20 9.15 2.40
C THR A 300 -9.99 8.77 0.95
N LEU A 301 -11.05 8.80 0.15
CA LEU A 301 -10.97 8.66 -1.30
C LEU A 301 -11.31 9.98 -1.96
N LYS A 302 -10.48 10.42 -2.90
CA LYS A 302 -10.78 11.55 -3.78
C LYS A 302 -10.75 11.06 -5.22
N GLY A 303 -11.82 11.29 -5.94
CA GLY A 303 -11.95 10.85 -7.32
C GLY A 303 -13.35 11.04 -7.86
N SER A 304 -13.54 10.69 -9.13
CA SER A 304 -14.85 10.75 -9.75
C SER A 304 -15.69 9.52 -9.38
N VAL A 305 -16.99 9.75 -9.17
CA VAL A 305 -17.99 8.69 -9.01
C VAL A 305 -18.08 7.90 -10.31
N ALA A 306 -18.04 6.58 -10.21
CA ALA A 306 -18.20 5.67 -11.33
C ALA A 306 -19.18 4.55 -11.00
N SER A 307 -19.81 4.00 -12.03
CA SER A 307 -20.76 2.89 -11.91
C SER A 307 -21.89 3.16 -10.90
N TYR A 308 -22.37 4.41 -10.86
CA TYR A 308 -23.40 4.80 -9.91
C TYR A 308 -24.73 4.14 -10.26
N LEU A 309 -25.25 3.33 -9.36
CA LEU A 309 -26.58 2.72 -9.42
C LEU A 309 -27.49 3.27 -8.30
N SER A 310 -26.94 3.46 -7.13
CA SER A 310 -27.63 3.98 -5.94
C SER A 310 -26.61 4.46 -4.90
N LEU A 311 -27.08 5.05 -3.80
CA LEU A 311 -26.22 5.41 -2.67
C LEU A 311 -25.50 4.20 -2.04
N THR A 312 -26.04 3.00 -2.21
CA THR A 312 -25.39 1.77 -1.71
C THR A 312 -24.51 1.08 -2.75
N SER A 313 -24.46 1.59 -3.98
CA SER A 313 -23.78 0.91 -5.09
C SER A 313 -23.20 1.90 -6.08
N PHE A 314 -21.97 2.27 -5.86
CA PHE A 314 -21.12 3.00 -6.80
C PHE A 314 -19.64 2.78 -6.43
N SER A 315 -18.74 3.29 -7.22
CA SER A 315 -17.32 3.23 -6.94
C SER A 315 -16.65 4.61 -7.07
N VAL A 316 -15.55 4.76 -6.35
CA VAL A 316 -14.61 5.86 -6.50
C VAL A 316 -13.21 5.26 -6.60
N ARG A 317 -12.50 5.54 -7.70
CA ARG A 317 -11.18 4.94 -8.01
C ARG A 317 -11.18 3.40 -7.95
N GLY A 318 -12.27 2.78 -8.39
CA GLY A 318 -12.43 1.32 -8.38
C GLY A 318 -12.75 0.72 -7.00
N VAL A 319 -12.84 1.52 -5.95
CA VAL A 319 -13.25 1.07 -4.62
C VAL A 319 -14.77 1.23 -4.49
N ALA A 320 -15.45 0.15 -4.13
CA ALA A 320 -16.89 0.18 -3.89
C ALA A 320 -17.22 1.07 -2.68
N VAL A 321 -18.28 1.87 -2.79
CA VAL A 321 -18.72 2.80 -1.74
C VAL A 321 -20.19 2.57 -1.44
N ASP A 322 -20.50 2.38 -0.16
CA ASP A 322 -21.82 2.46 0.41
C ASP A 322 -21.97 3.80 1.14
N ALA A 323 -22.80 4.68 0.61
CA ALA A 323 -23.09 6.00 1.14
C ALA A 323 -24.50 6.10 1.74
N SER A 324 -25.16 4.97 2.04
CA SER A 324 -26.55 4.96 2.56
C SER A 324 -26.70 5.73 3.86
N GLN A 325 -25.65 5.83 4.66
CA GLN A 325 -25.61 6.56 5.94
C GLN A 325 -24.74 7.83 5.87
N ALA A 326 -24.22 8.15 4.70
CA ALA A 326 -23.28 9.27 4.56
C ALA A 326 -24.00 10.62 4.59
N ARG A 327 -23.38 11.59 5.24
CA ARG A 327 -23.75 12.99 5.09
C ARG A 327 -23.21 13.50 3.74
N LEU A 328 -24.10 13.97 2.88
CA LEU A 328 -23.72 14.58 1.62
C LEU A 328 -23.54 16.09 1.80
N GLU A 329 -22.39 16.63 1.36
CA GLU A 329 -22.08 18.06 1.39
C GLU A 329 -21.82 18.57 -0.03
N ASN A 330 -22.46 19.69 -0.37
CA ASN A 330 -22.31 20.37 -1.66
C ASN A 330 -22.70 19.49 -2.88
N CYS A 331 -23.54 18.46 -2.67
CA CYS A 331 -23.91 17.52 -3.72
C CYS A 331 -25.21 17.90 -4.46
N GLY A 332 -25.78 19.08 -4.20
CA GLY A 332 -26.91 19.64 -4.98
C GLY A 332 -28.03 18.63 -5.25
N ALA A 333 -28.13 18.18 -6.51
CA ALA A 333 -29.12 17.20 -6.96
C ALA A 333 -28.81 15.74 -6.60
N GLY A 334 -27.76 15.48 -5.80
CA GLY A 334 -27.32 14.14 -5.42
C GLY A 334 -26.07 13.67 -6.15
N LEU A 335 -25.71 12.39 -5.94
CA LEU A 335 -24.57 11.78 -6.61
C LEU A 335 -24.97 11.27 -8.00
N VAL A 336 -24.10 11.52 -8.96
CA VAL A 336 -24.18 10.95 -10.31
C VAL A 336 -22.78 10.59 -10.78
N ASN A 337 -22.67 9.78 -11.85
CA ASN A 337 -21.38 9.46 -12.46
C ASN A 337 -20.62 10.74 -12.85
N GLU A 338 -19.31 10.67 -12.80
CA GLU A 338 -18.34 11.71 -13.16
C GLU A 338 -18.26 12.90 -12.18
N ILE A 339 -19.15 13.01 -11.19
CA ILE A 339 -18.98 14.01 -10.13
C ILE A 339 -17.70 13.69 -9.34
N TYR A 340 -16.84 14.67 -9.16
CA TYR A 340 -15.66 14.56 -8.30
C TYR A 340 -16.07 14.69 -6.83
N VAL A 341 -15.67 13.72 -6.03
CA VAL A 341 -16.03 13.63 -4.61
C VAL A 341 -14.80 13.37 -3.74
N GLU A 342 -14.92 13.83 -2.51
CA GLU A 342 -14.10 13.36 -1.40
C GLU A 342 -14.99 12.52 -0.48
N VAL A 343 -14.65 11.23 -0.35
CA VAL A 343 -15.35 10.25 0.49
C VAL A 343 -14.53 10.01 1.72
N GLN A 344 -15.14 10.15 2.88
CA GLN A 344 -14.56 9.77 4.17
C GLN A 344 -15.43 8.66 4.78
N GLY A 345 -14.80 7.62 5.30
CA GLY A 345 -15.50 6.49 5.87
C GLY A 345 -14.58 5.41 6.37
N ASN A 346 -15.16 4.25 6.67
CA ASN A 346 -14.43 3.10 7.20
C ASN A 346 -14.45 1.95 6.20
N ILE A 347 -13.38 1.17 6.18
CA ILE A 347 -13.33 -0.07 5.39
C ILE A 347 -14.33 -1.07 5.98
N SER A 348 -15.13 -1.66 5.11
CA SER A 348 -16.04 -2.75 5.43
C SER A 348 -16.08 -3.73 4.27
N ASN A 349 -15.84 -5.00 4.53
CA ASN A 349 -15.80 -6.07 3.53
C ASN A 349 -15.01 -5.66 2.27
N ASN A 350 -15.66 -5.41 1.14
CA ASN A 350 -14.99 -5.11 -0.14
C ASN A 350 -14.95 -3.63 -0.51
N GLY A 351 -15.25 -2.73 0.40
CA GLY A 351 -15.36 -1.33 0.06
C GLY A 351 -15.30 -0.43 1.26
N ILE A 352 -15.92 0.72 1.11
CA ILE A 352 -16.00 1.75 2.14
C ILE A 352 -17.46 2.00 2.49
N VAL A 353 -17.78 1.97 3.78
CA VAL A 353 -19.00 2.57 4.31
C VAL A 353 -18.69 4.03 4.59
N ALA A 354 -19.24 4.91 3.77
CA ALA A 354 -19.00 6.33 3.87
C ALA A 354 -19.76 6.93 5.04
N SER A 355 -19.08 7.76 5.82
CA SER A 355 -19.67 8.62 6.84
C SER A 355 -19.98 10.01 6.27
N LYS A 356 -19.18 10.44 5.28
CA LYS A 356 -19.30 11.75 4.66
C LYS A 356 -18.86 11.70 3.19
N ILE A 357 -19.58 12.40 2.34
CA ILE A 357 -19.19 12.66 0.96
C ILE A 357 -19.32 14.16 0.68
N SER A 358 -18.24 14.76 0.24
CA SER A 358 -18.22 16.16 -0.20
C SER A 358 -18.07 16.19 -1.71
N CYS A 359 -19.10 16.69 -2.42
CA CYS A 359 -19.01 16.91 -3.86
C CYS A 359 -18.23 18.18 -4.15
N LYS A 360 -17.31 18.10 -5.11
CA LYS A 360 -16.47 19.22 -5.54
C LYS A 360 -16.65 19.44 -7.03
N LEU A 361 -16.73 20.69 -7.43
CA LEU A 361 -16.89 21.06 -8.84
C LEU A 361 -15.64 20.71 -9.66
N GLN A 362 -14.49 20.62 -9.01
CA GLN A 362 -13.21 20.31 -9.63
C GLN A 362 -12.23 19.81 -8.55
N GLU A 363 -11.29 18.94 -8.93
CA GLU A 363 -10.21 18.56 -8.02
C GLU A 363 -9.34 19.78 -7.69
N PRO A 364 -9.24 20.20 -6.41
CA PRO A 364 -8.34 21.25 -6.03
C PRO A 364 -6.90 20.76 -6.26
N ALA A 365 -6.17 21.44 -7.11
CA ALA A 365 -4.76 21.18 -7.42
C ALA A 365 -4.43 19.78 -8.02
N ALA A 366 -5.35 19.15 -8.73
CA ALA A 366 -4.95 18.10 -9.67
C ALA A 366 -3.95 18.71 -10.66
N ALA A 367 -2.80 18.06 -10.86
CA ALA A 367 -1.82 18.56 -11.80
C ALA A 367 -2.47 18.63 -13.18
N GLU A 368 -2.63 19.84 -13.70
CA GLU A 368 -2.96 20.02 -15.09
C GLU A 368 -1.83 19.45 -15.93
N VAL A 369 -2.18 18.62 -16.87
CA VAL A 369 -1.22 18.01 -17.77
C VAL A 369 -1.58 18.33 -19.20
N GLU A 370 -0.55 18.58 -19.98
CA GLU A 370 -0.60 18.66 -21.42
C GLU A 370 0.25 17.53 -21.97
N LEU A 371 -0.38 16.58 -22.64
CA LEU A 371 0.27 15.41 -23.20
C LEU A 371 0.10 15.39 -24.72
N ARG A 372 1.15 14.98 -25.42
CA ARG A 372 1.10 14.69 -26.84
C ARG A 372 1.60 13.27 -27.10
N GLY A 373 0.86 12.52 -27.88
CA GLY A 373 1.22 11.13 -28.19
C GLY A 373 0.31 10.51 -29.23
N SER A 374 0.54 9.23 -29.47
CA SER A 374 -0.31 8.41 -30.34
C SER A 374 -1.26 7.54 -29.51
N ILE A 375 -2.47 7.39 -29.99
CA ILE A 375 -3.47 6.48 -29.45
C ILE A 375 -3.04 5.05 -29.80
N SER A 376 -2.84 4.21 -28.78
CA SER A 376 -2.52 2.79 -28.98
C SER A 376 -3.79 1.95 -29.09
N SER A 377 -4.80 2.26 -28.31
CA SER A 377 -6.12 1.62 -28.32
C SER A 377 -7.19 2.62 -27.89
N ILE A 378 -8.43 2.40 -28.33
CA ILE A 378 -9.58 3.22 -27.96
C ILE A 378 -10.76 2.31 -27.61
N ASP A 379 -11.45 2.62 -26.52
CA ASP A 379 -12.67 1.98 -26.09
C ASP A 379 -13.78 3.03 -25.92
N LEU A 380 -14.73 3.01 -26.83
CA LEU A 380 -15.84 3.97 -26.83
C LEU A 380 -16.86 3.67 -25.72
N LEU A 381 -16.96 2.42 -25.26
CA LEU A 381 -17.89 2.05 -24.19
C LEU A 381 -17.41 2.55 -22.84
N SER A 382 -16.15 2.36 -22.54
CA SER A 382 -15.53 2.87 -21.31
C SER A 382 -15.11 4.34 -21.41
N ARG A 383 -15.33 4.98 -22.57
CA ARG A 383 -14.94 6.37 -22.86
C ARG A 383 -13.48 6.63 -22.55
N SER A 384 -12.60 5.75 -23.03
CA SER A 384 -11.17 5.83 -22.77
C SER A 384 -10.33 5.47 -23.97
N PHE A 385 -9.09 5.97 -24.00
CA PHE A 385 -8.06 5.51 -24.92
C PHE A 385 -6.70 5.48 -24.20
N VAL A 386 -5.84 4.62 -24.69
CA VAL A 386 -4.45 4.55 -24.24
C VAL A 386 -3.62 5.48 -25.09
N LEU A 387 -2.94 6.43 -24.46
CA LEU A 387 -2.04 7.39 -25.10
C LEU A 387 -0.60 7.03 -24.79
N THR A 388 0.16 6.73 -25.84
CA THR A 388 1.62 6.52 -25.76
C THR A 388 2.30 7.84 -26.06
N THR A 389 2.99 8.40 -25.07
CA THR A 389 3.81 9.62 -25.19
C THR A 389 5.28 9.24 -25.34
N ALA A 390 6.15 10.24 -25.49
CA ALA A 390 7.59 10.01 -25.54
C ALA A 390 8.18 9.44 -24.23
N THR A 391 7.50 9.65 -23.09
CA THR A 391 8.06 9.33 -21.77
C THR A 391 7.22 8.32 -20.98
N ARG A 392 5.96 8.13 -21.33
CA ARG A 392 5.04 7.25 -20.58
C ARG A 392 3.82 6.83 -21.40
N ILE A 393 3.13 5.82 -20.91
CA ILE A 393 1.83 5.38 -21.40
C ILE A 393 0.79 5.77 -20.35
N VAL A 394 -0.31 6.36 -20.76
CA VAL A 394 -1.41 6.76 -19.87
C VAL A 394 -2.76 6.36 -20.46
N THR A 395 -3.70 6.04 -19.60
CA THR A 395 -5.10 5.92 -19.97
C THR A 395 -5.77 7.29 -19.90
N VAL A 396 -6.27 7.77 -21.01
CA VAL A 396 -7.03 9.01 -21.09
C VAL A 396 -8.51 8.67 -21.06
N ARG A 397 -9.24 9.25 -20.13
CA ARG A 397 -10.69 9.16 -20.04
C ARG A 397 -11.31 10.49 -20.44
N TRP A 398 -12.41 10.42 -21.19
CA TRP A 398 -13.19 11.61 -21.50
C TRP A 398 -14.57 11.52 -20.88
N THR A 399 -15.19 12.70 -20.65
CA THR A 399 -16.52 12.87 -20.08
C THR A 399 -17.38 13.69 -21.03
N ASP A 400 -18.64 13.92 -20.66
CA ASP A 400 -19.52 14.82 -21.43
C ASP A 400 -19.00 16.28 -21.43
N LEU A 401 -18.10 16.61 -20.52
CA LEU A 401 -17.46 17.94 -20.43
C LEU A 401 -16.17 18.04 -21.26
N THR A 402 -15.71 16.94 -21.85
CA THR A 402 -14.48 16.93 -22.66
C THR A 402 -14.75 17.61 -24.02
N SER A 403 -13.96 18.63 -24.34
CA SER A 403 -14.01 19.32 -25.63
C SER A 403 -13.08 18.65 -26.64
N PHE A 404 -13.63 18.23 -27.76
CA PHE A 404 -12.85 17.74 -28.92
C PHE A 404 -12.64 18.89 -29.90
N ARG A 405 -11.37 19.24 -30.18
CA ARG A 405 -10.98 20.36 -31.04
C ARG A 405 -10.24 19.88 -32.28
N ASN A 406 -10.73 20.28 -33.44
CA ASN A 406 -10.16 19.87 -34.73
C ASN A 406 -10.10 18.38 -34.95
N VAL A 407 -10.87 17.61 -34.19
CA VAL A 407 -10.99 16.16 -34.29
C VAL A 407 -12.40 15.74 -33.85
N LEU A 408 -12.98 14.82 -34.58
CA LEU A 408 -14.23 14.17 -34.19
C LEU A 408 -13.90 12.93 -33.37
N LEU A 409 -14.65 12.67 -32.30
CA LEU A 409 -14.48 11.47 -31.48
C LEU A 409 -14.57 10.20 -32.36
N SER A 410 -15.49 10.17 -33.32
CA SER A 410 -15.69 9.08 -34.27
C SER A 410 -14.52 8.87 -35.25
N ALA A 411 -13.63 9.86 -35.36
CA ALA A 411 -12.44 9.80 -36.21
C ALA A 411 -11.15 9.47 -35.45
N LEU A 412 -11.25 9.27 -34.12
CA LEU A 412 -10.12 8.81 -33.31
C LEU A 412 -9.95 7.31 -33.47
N LEU A 413 -8.78 6.92 -33.91
CA LEU A 413 -8.39 5.52 -34.13
C LEU A 413 -7.00 5.27 -33.52
N ALA A 414 -6.66 4.02 -33.33
CA ALA A 414 -5.28 3.62 -33.03
C ALA A 414 -4.33 4.18 -34.11
N GLY A 415 -3.20 4.72 -33.69
CA GLY A 415 -2.26 5.44 -34.55
C GLY A 415 -2.53 6.94 -34.68
N SER A 416 -3.70 7.45 -34.27
CA SER A 416 -3.98 8.89 -34.29
C SER A 416 -3.07 9.62 -33.31
N THR A 417 -2.40 10.69 -33.76
CA THR A 417 -1.65 11.59 -32.86
C THR A 417 -2.60 12.66 -32.34
N VAL A 418 -2.62 12.83 -31.03
CA VAL A 418 -3.47 13.80 -30.34
C VAL A 418 -2.69 14.58 -29.27
N LYS A 419 -3.18 15.78 -28.99
CA LYS A 419 -2.85 16.57 -27.83
C LYS A 419 -3.98 16.45 -26.81
N VAL A 420 -3.66 16.14 -25.56
CA VAL A 420 -4.61 16.03 -24.46
C VAL A 420 -4.27 17.06 -23.40
N GLU A 421 -5.23 17.89 -23.08
CA GLU A 421 -5.19 18.80 -21.94
C GLU A 421 -6.19 18.28 -20.90
N GLY A 422 -5.74 18.10 -19.67
CA GLY A 422 -6.59 17.54 -18.62
C GLY A 422 -5.88 17.54 -17.28
N TYR A 423 -6.27 16.65 -16.41
CA TYR A 423 -5.65 16.50 -15.10
C TYR A 423 -5.39 15.03 -14.79
N LEU A 424 -4.32 14.76 -14.05
CA LEU A 424 -3.98 13.43 -13.59
C LEU A 424 -4.96 13.00 -12.50
N GLN A 425 -5.70 11.92 -12.72
CA GLN A 425 -6.49 11.25 -11.70
C GLN A 425 -5.63 10.28 -10.89
N THR A 426 -4.68 9.63 -11.58
CA THR A 426 -3.60 8.83 -11.02
C THR A 426 -2.35 9.09 -11.84
N SER A 427 -1.20 8.50 -11.48
CA SER A 427 0.02 8.58 -12.30
C SER A 427 -0.18 8.09 -13.74
N GLU A 428 -1.18 7.23 -13.98
CA GLU A 428 -1.45 6.58 -15.26
C GLU A 428 -2.80 6.90 -15.90
N VAL A 429 -3.66 7.65 -15.18
CA VAL A 429 -4.99 8.01 -15.68
C VAL A 429 -5.14 9.52 -15.75
N VAL A 430 -5.48 10.01 -16.93
CA VAL A 430 -5.76 11.41 -17.21
C VAL A 430 -7.24 11.58 -17.52
N ILE A 431 -7.91 12.51 -16.86
CA ILE A 431 -9.24 12.98 -17.24
C ILE A 431 -9.07 14.14 -18.21
N ALA A 432 -9.48 13.94 -19.45
CA ALA A 432 -9.33 14.95 -20.48
C ALA A 432 -10.38 16.07 -20.35
N ARG A 433 -9.94 17.30 -20.32
CA ARG A 433 -10.78 18.48 -20.57
C ARG A 433 -10.85 18.80 -22.05
N LYS A 434 -9.76 18.56 -22.78
CA LYS A 434 -9.66 18.84 -24.19
C LYS A 434 -8.81 17.80 -24.89
N VAL A 435 -9.30 17.33 -26.02
CA VAL A 435 -8.55 16.46 -26.94
C VAL A 435 -8.55 17.12 -28.31
N GLY A 436 -7.39 17.25 -28.94
CA GLY A 436 -7.23 17.89 -30.23
C GLY A 436 -6.08 17.32 -31.05
N LYS A 437 -5.96 17.76 -32.31
CA LYS A 437 -4.79 17.53 -33.15
C LYS A 437 -3.85 18.71 -33.10
#